data_05fb8f7968474836af225b10e9fb57b4
#
_entry.id   05fb8f7968474836af225b10e9fb57b4
#
_cell.length_a   1.000
_cell.length_b   1.000
_cell.length_c   1.000
_cell.angle_alpha   90.00
_cell.angle_beta   90.00
_cell.angle_gamma   90.00
#
_symmetry.space_group_name_H-M   'P 1'
#
loop_
_entity.id
_entity.type
_entity.pdbx_description
1 polymer ?
#
loop_
_entity_poly.entity_id
_entity_poly.type
_entity_poly.pdbx_seq_one_letter_code
_entity_poly.pdbx_strand_id
1 'polypeptide(L)'
;MTLSLDGYFEGLNHDLSWHNVDHEFNKFAIEQLRETGLILFGRRTYQLMEGFWPKAAVDPETSPDNQEIARLINNAEKIVFSRTLDSVRETENWRNVKLRRKVDPVEIRRLKEMPGKDIWVGTSDLALSFIKEGLIDEFRFMINPVVVGGGRRIFEGLNRKLDLELTESRKFDSGNVLLCYRPRRKGEV
;
A
#
# COMPACT_ATOMS: atom_id res chain seq x y z
N MET A 1 -4.32 2.09 2.22
CA MET A 1 -4.30 2.92 0.98
C MET A 1 -4.95 4.25 1.26
N THR A 2 -4.34 5.36 0.81
CA THR A 2 -4.89 6.72 0.94
C THR A 2 -5.92 6.97 -0.15
N LEU A 3 -7.09 7.48 0.21
CA LEU A 3 -8.21 7.77 -0.68
C LEU A 3 -8.77 9.17 -0.39
N SER A 4 -9.25 9.85 -1.42
CA SER A 4 -10.13 11.00 -1.26
C SER A 4 -11.52 10.58 -0.79
N LEU A 5 -12.34 11.53 -0.32
CA LEU A 5 -13.70 11.26 0.13
C LEU A 5 -14.58 10.68 -1.00
N ASP A 6 -14.29 11.04 -2.25
CA ASP A 6 -14.97 10.54 -3.46
C ASP A 6 -14.28 9.32 -4.11
N GLY A 7 -13.32 8.68 -3.39
CA GLY A 7 -12.80 7.35 -3.70
C GLY A 7 -11.65 7.30 -4.70
N TYR A 8 -10.95 8.39 -4.94
CA TYR A 8 -9.75 8.42 -5.77
C TYR A 8 -8.51 8.14 -4.91
N PHE A 9 -7.55 7.35 -5.44
CA PHE A 9 -6.24 7.14 -4.82
C PHE A 9 -5.15 8.01 -5.44
N GLU A 10 -5.38 8.56 -6.62
CA GLU A 10 -4.59 9.60 -7.26
C GLU A 10 -5.51 10.50 -8.09
N GLY A 11 -5.18 11.78 -8.18
CA GLY A 11 -5.84 12.75 -9.03
C GLY A 11 -5.44 12.64 -10.51
N LEU A 12 -5.88 13.60 -11.33
CA LEU A 12 -5.43 13.72 -12.72
C LEU A 12 -3.91 13.91 -12.78
N ASN A 13 -3.28 13.36 -13.81
CA ASN A 13 -1.82 13.41 -14.02
C ASN A 13 -1.00 12.82 -12.85
N HIS A 14 -1.57 11.82 -12.14
CA HIS A 14 -0.94 11.17 -10.97
C HIS A 14 -0.72 12.11 -9.78
N ASP A 15 -1.55 13.13 -9.65
CA ASP A 15 -1.47 14.08 -8.54
C ASP A 15 -1.76 13.40 -7.19
N LEU A 16 -0.82 13.54 -6.26
CA LEU A 16 -0.90 13.06 -4.87
C LEU A 16 -0.78 14.23 -3.87
N SER A 17 -0.75 15.48 -4.33
CA SER A 17 -0.52 16.66 -3.48
C SER A 17 -1.62 16.89 -2.45
N TRP A 18 -2.79 16.30 -2.66
CA TRP A 18 -3.94 16.37 -1.76
C TRP A 18 -3.86 15.37 -0.59
N HIS A 19 -2.85 14.48 -0.55
CA HIS A 19 -2.65 13.58 0.58
C HIS A 19 -2.32 14.39 1.84
N ASN A 20 -3.16 14.28 2.85
CA ASN A 20 -2.95 14.91 4.14
C ASN A 20 -2.07 14.00 5.01
N VAL A 21 -0.76 14.26 4.93
CA VAL A 21 0.28 13.49 5.65
C VAL A 21 0.85 14.37 6.75
N ASP A 22 0.48 14.06 7.98
CA ASP A 22 0.96 14.72 9.19
C ASP A 22 1.71 13.75 10.12
N HIS A 23 2.12 14.24 11.28
CA HIS A 23 2.82 13.42 12.26
C HIS A 23 1.98 12.23 12.77
N GLU A 24 0.67 12.41 12.96
CA GLU A 24 -0.22 11.33 13.40
C GLU A 24 -0.37 10.26 12.31
N PHE A 25 -0.50 10.67 11.06
CA PHE A 25 -0.48 9.75 9.90
C PHE A 25 0.86 9.00 9.84
N ASN A 26 1.99 9.68 10.02
CA ASN A 26 3.30 9.05 9.98
C ASN A 26 3.50 8.03 11.11
N LYS A 27 3.01 8.32 12.32
CA LYS A 27 2.99 7.34 13.43
C LYS A 27 2.21 6.09 13.04
N PHE A 28 1.01 6.26 12.49
CA PHE A 28 0.22 5.14 12.00
C PHE A 28 0.97 4.35 10.90
N ALA A 29 1.61 5.03 9.95
CA ALA A 29 2.41 4.37 8.91
C ALA A 29 3.57 3.56 9.50
N ILE A 30 4.25 4.08 10.52
CA ILE A 30 5.32 3.37 11.25
C ILE A 30 4.76 2.12 11.95
N GLU A 31 3.63 2.22 12.65
CA GLU A 31 2.96 1.09 13.29
C GLU A 31 2.67 -0.03 12.26
N GLN A 32 2.08 0.34 11.11
CA GLN A 32 1.79 -0.61 10.03
C GLN A 32 3.05 -1.27 9.47
N LEU A 33 4.10 -0.49 9.25
CA LEU A 33 5.35 -1.01 8.68
C LEU A 33 6.10 -1.92 9.65
N ARG A 34 5.98 -1.72 10.95
CA ARG A 34 6.57 -2.61 11.97
C ARG A 34 5.96 -4.01 11.94
N GLU A 35 4.68 -4.12 11.58
CA GLU A 35 3.97 -5.38 11.40
C GLU A 35 4.12 -5.97 9.99
N THR A 36 4.77 -5.25 9.07
CA THR A 36 4.97 -5.66 7.68
C THR A 36 6.30 -6.39 7.51
N GLY A 37 6.26 -7.61 6.99
CA GLY A 37 7.45 -8.40 6.62
C GLY A 37 7.76 -8.35 5.12
N LEU A 38 6.73 -8.26 4.30
CA LEU A 38 6.83 -8.28 2.85
C LEU A 38 5.96 -7.17 2.23
N ILE A 39 6.56 -6.41 1.32
CA ILE A 39 5.84 -5.35 0.57
C ILE A 39 5.73 -5.77 -0.89
N LEU A 40 4.52 -5.72 -1.42
CA LEU A 40 4.23 -6.04 -2.82
C LEU A 40 3.98 -4.75 -3.61
N PHE A 41 4.77 -4.52 -4.63
CA PHE A 41 4.69 -3.35 -5.48
C PHE A 41 4.34 -3.67 -6.93
N GLY A 42 3.53 -2.83 -7.55
CA GLY A 42 3.52 -2.65 -9.00
C GLY A 42 4.68 -1.74 -9.43
N ARG A 43 5.05 -1.78 -10.71
CA ARG A 43 6.19 -1.04 -11.26
C ARG A 43 6.21 0.45 -10.88
N ARG A 44 5.11 1.17 -11.09
CA ARG A 44 5.06 2.63 -10.88
C ARG A 44 5.31 2.98 -9.41
N THR A 45 4.62 2.32 -8.51
CA THR A 45 4.80 2.56 -7.07
C THR A 45 6.20 2.17 -6.63
N TYR A 46 6.74 1.05 -7.15
CA TYR A 46 8.13 0.67 -6.88
C TYR A 46 9.10 1.79 -7.26
N GLN A 47 9.00 2.32 -8.49
CA GLN A 47 9.88 3.40 -8.97
C GLN A 47 9.74 4.69 -8.15
N LEU A 48 8.52 5.03 -7.71
CA LEU A 48 8.27 6.16 -6.81
C LEU A 48 8.96 5.94 -5.45
N MET A 49 8.80 4.78 -4.85
CA MET A 49 9.38 4.43 -3.55
C MET A 49 10.91 4.34 -3.60
N GLU A 50 11.45 3.69 -4.64
CA GLU A 50 12.90 3.58 -4.88
C GLU A 50 13.54 4.96 -5.09
N GLY A 51 12.83 5.90 -5.71
CA GLY A 51 13.33 7.25 -5.94
C GLY A 51 13.44 8.11 -4.68
N PHE A 52 12.67 7.83 -3.65
CA PHE A 52 12.55 8.65 -2.44
C PHE A 52 13.16 8.00 -1.18
N TRP A 53 12.70 6.80 -0.79
CA TRP A 53 13.00 6.22 0.53
C TRP A 53 14.48 5.90 0.79
N PRO A 54 15.27 5.41 -0.19
CA PRO A 54 16.70 5.19 0.02
C PRO A 54 17.46 6.46 0.40
N LYS A 55 17.05 7.60 -0.19
CA LYS A 55 17.65 8.91 0.11
C LYS A 55 17.17 9.45 1.45
N ALA A 56 15.87 9.37 1.71
CA ALA A 56 15.28 9.82 2.96
C ALA A 56 15.87 9.12 4.22
N ALA A 57 16.39 7.90 4.06
CA ALA A 57 17.03 7.17 5.15
C ALA A 57 18.35 7.80 5.65
N VAL A 58 19.05 8.56 4.80
CA VAL A 58 20.39 9.10 5.05
C VAL A 58 20.48 10.62 4.99
N ASP A 59 19.42 11.28 4.57
CA ASP A 59 19.33 12.72 4.46
C ASP A 59 19.02 13.34 5.85
N PRO A 60 19.92 14.16 6.42
CA PRO A 60 19.72 14.78 7.74
C PRO A 60 18.56 15.78 7.78
N GLU A 61 18.14 16.32 6.63
CA GLU A 61 17.00 17.23 6.54
C GLU A 61 15.64 16.49 6.54
N THR A 62 15.65 15.17 6.38
CA THR A 62 14.44 14.34 6.47
C THR A 62 13.95 14.26 7.92
N SER A 63 12.64 14.45 8.12
CA SER A 63 12.04 14.36 9.45
C SER A 63 12.29 12.99 10.12
N PRO A 64 12.38 12.93 11.47
CA PRO A 64 12.60 11.67 12.19
C PRO A 64 11.57 10.58 11.84
N ASP A 65 10.31 10.93 11.66
CA ASP A 65 9.26 9.98 11.26
C ASP A 65 9.56 9.39 9.87
N ASN A 66 9.91 10.24 8.89
CA ASN A 66 10.23 9.77 7.55
C ASN A 66 11.53 8.98 7.50
N GLN A 67 12.51 9.27 8.35
CA GLN A 67 13.72 8.44 8.50
C GLN A 67 13.37 7.04 9.03
N GLU A 68 12.48 6.95 10.03
CA GLU A 68 12.04 5.66 10.57
C GLU A 68 11.21 4.88 9.53
N ILE A 69 10.30 5.55 8.79
CA ILE A 69 9.55 4.94 7.68
C ILE A 69 10.53 4.41 6.63
N ALA A 70 11.51 5.22 6.23
CA ALA A 70 12.54 4.82 5.27
C ALA A 70 13.31 3.58 5.73
N ARG A 71 13.74 3.55 7.00
CA ARG A 71 14.44 2.40 7.59
C ARG A 71 13.58 1.14 7.53
N LEU A 72 12.31 1.23 7.88
CA LEU A 72 11.38 0.10 7.88
C LEU A 72 11.13 -0.42 6.45
N ILE A 73 10.84 0.47 5.49
CA ILE A 73 10.62 0.09 4.09
C ILE A 73 11.89 -0.51 3.47
N ASN A 74 13.05 0.10 3.72
CA ASN A 74 14.32 -0.36 3.15
C ASN A 74 14.69 -1.77 3.64
N ASN A 75 14.38 -2.10 4.89
CA ASN A 75 14.69 -3.41 5.49
C ASN A 75 13.66 -4.50 5.16
N ALA A 76 12.40 -4.16 4.87
CA ALA A 76 11.38 -5.13 4.52
C ALA A 76 11.75 -5.89 3.23
N GLU A 77 11.31 -7.15 3.10
CA GLU A 77 11.34 -7.84 1.81
C GLU A 77 10.40 -7.16 0.82
N LYS A 78 10.76 -7.16 -0.47
CA LYS A 78 9.97 -6.53 -1.53
C LYS A 78 9.84 -7.46 -2.73
N ILE A 79 8.63 -7.56 -3.26
CA ILE A 79 8.37 -8.18 -4.56
C ILE A 79 7.76 -7.12 -5.49
N VAL A 80 8.38 -6.94 -6.63
CA VAL A 80 7.92 -6.03 -7.69
C VAL A 80 7.30 -6.83 -8.81
N PHE A 81 6.04 -6.55 -9.11
CA PHE A 81 5.34 -7.18 -10.24
C PHE A 81 5.40 -6.27 -11.46
N SER A 82 6.12 -6.70 -12.50
CA SER A 82 6.24 -5.95 -13.74
C SER A 82 6.55 -6.83 -14.93
N ARG A 83 5.81 -6.63 -16.02
CA ARG A 83 6.09 -7.28 -17.31
C ARG A 83 7.15 -6.56 -18.14
N THR A 84 7.40 -5.27 -17.83
CA THR A 84 8.19 -4.36 -18.66
C THR A 84 9.45 -3.83 -17.98
N LEU A 85 9.62 -4.02 -16.67
CA LEU A 85 10.84 -3.66 -15.96
C LEU A 85 11.87 -4.76 -16.19
N ASP A 86 13.04 -4.42 -16.72
CA ASP A 86 14.07 -5.42 -17.06
C ASP A 86 14.68 -6.03 -15.81
N SER A 87 15.01 -5.22 -14.82
CA SER A 87 15.61 -5.65 -13.56
C SER A 87 15.22 -4.71 -12.42
N VAL A 88 15.44 -5.14 -11.19
CA VAL A 88 15.42 -4.32 -9.98
C VAL A 88 16.85 -4.13 -9.50
N ARG A 89 17.12 -3.00 -8.85
CA ARG A 89 18.43 -2.71 -8.28
C ARG A 89 18.35 -2.84 -6.76
N GLU A 90 19.44 -3.34 -6.18
CA GLU A 90 19.70 -3.26 -4.77
C GLU A 90 20.84 -2.28 -4.50
N THR A 91 20.71 -1.51 -3.44
CA THR A 91 21.74 -0.59 -2.95
C THR A 91 21.90 -0.80 -1.46
N GLU A 92 22.86 -0.10 -0.84
CA GLU A 92 23.04 -0.17 0.61
C GLU A 92 21.76 0.14 1.38
N ASN A 93 20.97 1.12 0.92
CA ASN A 93 19.74 1.58 1.55
C ASN A 93 18.46 1.12 0.82
N TRP A 94 18.55 0.11 -0.06
CA TRP A 94 17.40 -0.48 -0.77
C TRP A 94 17.68 -1.95 -1.07
N ARG A 95 17.25 -2.83 -0.18
CA ARG A 95 17.63 -4.25 -0.20
C ARG A 95 16.42 -5.16 -0.31
N ASN A 96 16.70 -6.45 -0.50
CA ASN A 96 15.70 -7.53 -0.48
C ASN A 96 14.59 -7.34 -1.52
N VAL A 97 14.97 -7.02 -2.77
CA VAL A 97 14.03 -6.76 -3.87
C VAL A 97 14.04 -7.90 -4.86
N LYS A 98 12.87 -8.47 -5.14
CA LYS A 98 12.68 -9.55 -6.11
C LYS A 98 11.73 -9.09 -7.21
N LEU A 99 12.04 -9.39 -8.48
CA LEU A 99 11.15 -9.12 -9.62
C LEU A 99 10.33 -10.36 -9.96
N ARG A 100 9.03 -10.15 -10.20
CA ARG A 100 8.09 -11.15 -10.72
C ARG A 100 7.38 -10.62 -11.95
N ARG A 101 7.16 -11.46 -12.95
CA ARG A 101 6.54 -11.07 -14.22
C ARG A 101 5.01 -11.02 -14.14
N LYS A 102 4.43 -11.81 -13.26
CA LYS A 102 2.99 -11.90 -13.03
C LYS A 102 2.67 -12.20 -11.57
N VAL A 103 1.46 -11.90 -11.17
CA VAL A 103 0.90 -12.40 -9.90
C VAL A 103 0.53 -13.86 -10.11
N ASP A 104 1.09 -14.73 -9.27
CA ASP A 104 0.68 -16.13 -9.18
C ASP A 104 -0.13 -16.31 -7.88
N PRO A 105 -1.46 -16.54 -7.97
CA PRO A 105 -2.29 -16.70 -6.79
C PRO A 105 -1.87 -17.85 -5.87
N VAL A 106 -1.27 -18.90 -6.43
CA VAL A 106 -0.79 -20.05 -5.64
C VAL A 106 0.45 -19.65 -4.84
N GLU A 107 1.41 -18.96 -5.46
CA GLU A 107 2.59 -18.41 -4.75
C GLU A 107 2.15 -17.48 -3.63
N ILE A 108 1.19 -16.58 -3.87
CA ILE A 108 0.73 -15.62 -2.87
C ILE A 108 0.03 -16.33 -1.69
N ARG A 109 -0.86 -17.30 -1.94
CA ARG A 109 -1.50 -18.07 -0.87
C ARG A 109 -0.46 -18.79 -0.01
N ARG A 110 0.54 -19.41 -0.65
CA ARG A 110 1.65 -20.06 0.08
C ARG A 110 2.43 -19.06 0.94
N LEU A 111 2.73 -17.87 0.43
CA LEU A 111 3.41 -16.82 1.21
C LEU A 111 2.58 -16.41 2.44
N LYS A 112 1.26 -16.31 2.30
CA LYS A 112 0.32 -15.97 3.39
C LYS A 112 0.23 -17.07 4.47
N GLU A 113 0.48 -18.34 4.13
CA GLU A 113 0.48 -19.47 5.06
C GLU A 113 1.80 -19.60 5.85
N MET A 114 2.86 -18.92 5.39
CA MET A 114 4.15 -18.96 6.08
C MET A 114 4.09 -18.16 7.39
N PRO A 115 4.70 -18.67 8.48
CA PRO A 115 4.84 -17.88 9.70
C PRO A 115 5.60 -16.60 9.42
N GLY A 116 5.12 -15.47 9.96
CA GLY A 116 5.78 -14.18 9.77
C GLY A 116 4.86 -13.01 10.03
N LYS A 117 5.32 -11.86 9.57
CA LYS A 117 4.58 -10.60 9.62
C LYS A 117 3.66 -10.47 8.40
N ASP A 118 2.82 -9.44 8.41
CA ASP A 118 1.88 -9.13 7.35
C ASP A 118 2.54 -8.93 5.98
N ILE A 119 1.78 -9.24 4.93
CA ILE A 119 2.11 -8.91 3.55
C ILE A 119 1.34 -7.66 3.15
N TRP A 120 2.05 -6.58 2.88
CA TRP A 120 1.44 -5.31 2.49
C TRP A 120 1.38 -5.14 0.97
N VAL A 121 0.18 -4.87 0.45
CA VAL A 121 -0.03 -4.53 -0.96
C VAL A 121 -0.17 -3.01 -1.08
N GLY A 122 0.93 -2.35 -1.40
CA GLY A 122 1.05 -0.89 -1.41
C GLY A 122 0.73 -0.21 -2.74
N THR A 123 -0.10 -0.81 -3.62
CA THR A 123 -0.34 -0.25 -4.94
C THR A 123 -1.74 -0.52 -5.48
N SER A 124 -2.21 0.40 -6.34
CA SER A 124 -3.56 0.41 -6.88
C SER A 124 -3.86 -0.66 -7.93
N ASP A 125 -3.10 -0.71 -9.02
CA ASP A 125 -3.34 -1.67 -10.12
C ASP A 125 -3.11 -3.11 -9.67
N LEU A 126 -2.07 -3.31 -8.85
CA LEU A 126 -1.78 -4.60 -8.27
C LEU A 126 -2.88 -5.01 -7.30
N ALA A 127 -3.34 -4.08 -6.44
CA ALA A 127 -4.41 -4.35 -5.48
C ALA A 127 -5.68 -4.85 -6.17
N LEU A 128 -6.07 -4.27 -7.31
CA LEU A 128 -7.23 -4.74 -8.07
C LEU A 128 -7.06 -6.19 -8.54
N SER A 129 -5.85 -6.59 -8.96
CA SER A 129 -5.56 -7.99 -9.32
C SER A 129 -5.72 -8.91 -8.12
N PHE A 130 -5.22 -8.50 -6.94
CA PHE A 130 -5.35 -9.26 -5.69
C PHE A 130 -6.81 -9.36 -5.24
N ILE A 131 -7.59 -8.29 -5.37
CA ILE A 131 -9.04 -8.27 -5.07
C ILE A 131 -9.79 -9.24 -5.97
N LYS A 132 -9.50 -9.26 -7.28
CA LYS A 132 -10.13 -10.17 -8.24
C LYS A 132 -9.85 -11.64 -7.91
N GLU A 133 -8.65 -11.96 -7.45
CA GLU A 133 -8.23 -13.30 -7.07
C GLU A 133 -8.61 -13.69 -5.62
N GLY A 134 -9.25 -12.79 -4.86
CA GLY A 134 -9.63 -13.03 -3.46
C GLY A 134 -8.44 -13.24 -2.53
N LEU A 135 -7.36 -12.50 -2.76
CA LEU A 135 -6.09 -12.61 -2.01
C LEU A 135 -5.97 -11.59 -0.88
N ILE A 136 -6.88 -10.61 -0.79
CA ILE A 136 -6.89 -9.59 0.26
C ILE A 136 -7.69 -10.09 1.47
N ASP A 137 -7.08 -10.06 2.65
CA ASP A 137 -7.74 -10.39 3.91
C ASP A 137 -8.28 -9.15 4.61
N GLU A 138 -7.56 -8.04 4.49
CA GLU A 138 -7.94 -6.78 5.12
C GLU A 138 -7.68 -5.60 4.19
N PHE A 139 -8.61 -4.67 4.18
CA PHE A 139 -8.51 -3.37 3.52
C PHE A 139 -8.33 -2.30 4.60
N ARG A 140 -7.30 -1.47 4.46
CA ARG A 140 -7.07 -0.29 5.29
C ARG A 140 -7.12 0.95 4.42
N PHE A 141 -8.19 1.72 4.53
CA PHE A 141 -8.41 2.94 3.75
C PHE A 141 -8.25 4.16 4.66
N MET A 142 -7.28 5.01 4.32
CA MET A 142 -7.14 6.33 4.93
C MET A 142 -7.90 7.33 4.07
N ILE A 143 -9.09 7.70 4.50
CA ILE A 143 -9.94 8.66 3.80
C ILE A 143 -9.52 10.07 4.18
N ASN A 144 -9.10 10.83 3.19
CA ASN A 144 -8.75 12.24 3.36
C ASN A 144 -9.97 13.14 3.21
N PRO A 145 -10.08 14.24 3.97
CA PRO A 145 -11.21 15.15 3.94
C PRO A 145 -11.17 16.08 2.70
N VAL A 146 -11.10 15.48 1.51
CA VAL A 146 -11.01 16.18 0.22
C VAL A 146 -11.83 15.49 -0.85
N VAL A 147 -12.41 16.25 -1.75
CA VAL A 147 -13.06 15.79 -2.99
C VAL A 147 -12.15 16.17 -4.15
N VAL A 148 -11.63 15.18 -4.87
CA VAL A 148 -10.68 15.39 -5.98
C VAL A 148 -11.41 15.58 -7.32
N GLY A 149 -12.56 14.95 -7.50
CA GLY A 149 -13.43 15.12 -8.68
C GLY A 149 -12.95 14.42 -9.95
N GLY A 150 -11.72 13.91 -9.99
CA GLY A 150 -11.17 13.20 -11.16
C GLY A 150 -9.87 12.50 -10.85
N GLY A 151 -9.52 11.47 -11.64
CA GLY A 151 -8.34 10.66 -11.41
C GLY A 151 -8.63 9.17 -11.49
N ARG A 152 -8.02 8.34 -10.64
CA ARG A 152 -8.14 6.88 -10.64
C ARG A 152 -8.73 6.35 -9.34
N ARG A 153 -9.72 5.46 -9.45
CA ARG A 153 -10.43 4.84 -8.32
C ARG A 153 -9.93 3.43 -8.05
N ILE A 154 -9.89 3.03 -6.77
CA ILE A 154 -9.36 1.72 -6.36
C ILE A 154 -10.17 0.53 -6.90
N PHE A 155 -11.48 0.67 -7.02
CA PHE A 155 -12.37 -0.40 -7.46
C PHE A 155 -12.79 -0.27 -8.94
N GLU A 156 -12.16 0.61 -9.69
CA GLU A 156 -12.40 0.76 -11.12
C GLU A 156 -12.04 -0.53 -11.86
N GLY A 157 -13.01 -1.08 -12.63
CA GLY A 157 -12.84 -2.37 -13.32
C GLY A 157 -13.08 -3.61 -12.44
N LEU A 158 -13.63 -3.45 -11.24
CA LEU A 158 -14.17 -4.56 -10.46
C LEU A 158 -15.61 -4.87 -10.94
N ASN A 159 -15.81 -6.02 -11.61
CA ASN A 159 -17.09 -6.38 -12.24
C ASN A 159 -17.99 -7.23 -11.32
N ARG A 160 -17.74 -7.25 -10.02
CA ARG A 160 -18.52 -8.02 -9.06
C ARG A 160 -18.71 -7.23 -7.78
N LYS A 161 -19.78 -7.51 -7.06
CA LYS A 161 -20.00 -7.04 -5.71
C LYS A 161 -18.95 -7.67 -4.77
N LEU A 162 -18.43 -6.88 -3.83
CA LEU A 162 -17.59 -7.32 -2.75
C LEU A 162 -18.24 -6.84 -1.45
N ASP A 163 -18.75 -7.78 -0.67
CA ASP A 163 -19.31 -7.48 0.65
C ASP A 163 -18.17 -7.37 1.66
N LEU A 164 -18.18 -6.27 2.42
CA LEU A 164 -17.17 -5.95 3.41
C LEU A 164 -17.81 -5.80 4.78
N GLU A 165 -17.07 -6.16 5.80
CA GLU A 165 -17.39 -5.92 7.21
C GLU A 165 -16.41 -4.92 7.78
N LEU A 166 -16.92 -3.84 8.39
CA LEU A 166 -16.08 -2.88 9.09
C LEU A 166 -15.55 -3.52 10.38
N THR A 167 -14.24 -3.54 10.53
CA THR A 167 -13.54 -4.10 11.69
C THR A 167 -13.02 -3.01 12.62
N GLU A 168 -12.62 -1.85 12.06
CA GLU A 168 -12.09 -0.72 12.81
C GLU A 168 -12.39 0.59 12.09
N SER A 169 -12.61 1.65 12.86
CA SER A 169 -12.60 3.03 12.37
C SER A 169 -11.86 3.92 13.37
N ARG A 170 -10.98 4.81 12.85
CA ARG A 170 -10.23 5.75 13.67
C ARG A 170 -10.23 7.12 13.02
N LYS A 171 -10.60 8.14 13.78
CA LYS A 171 -10.50 9.55 13.38
C LYS A 171 -9.11 10.10 13.78
N PHE A 172 -8.52 10.87 12.90
CA PHE A 172 -7.27 11.61 13.11
C PHE A 172 -7.57 13.09 13.32
N ASP A 173 -6.71 13.79 14.03
CA ASP A 173 -6.91 15.23 14.30
C ASP A 173 -6.85 16.07 13.02
N SER A 174 -6.12 15.61 12.02
CA SER A 174 -6.07 16.20 10.67
C SER A 174 -7.40 16.11 9.89
N GLY A 175 -8.39 15.40 10.40
CA GLY A 175 -9.65 15.10 9.71
C GLY A 175 -9.59 13.84 8.84
N ASN A 176 -8.45 13.19 8.70
CA ASN A 176 -8.35 11.88 8.08
C ASN A 176 -9.18 10.86 8.88
N VAL A 177 -9.73 9.85 8.20
CA VAL A 177 -10.45 8.73 8.82
C VAL A 177 -9.88 7.42 8.29
N LEU A 178 -9.33 6.60 9.17
CA LEU A 178 -8.99 5.22 8.86
C LEU A 178 -10.24 4.36 8.93
N LEU A 179 -10.47 3.55 7.90
CA LEU A 179 -11.49 2.53 7.84
C LEU A 179 -10.82 1.19 7.51
N CYS A 180 -10.96 0.21 8.41
CA CYS A 180 -10.49 -1.14 8.18
C CYS A 180 -11.66 -2.07 7.91
N TYR A 181 -11.55 -2.88 6.85
CA TYR A 181 -12.58 -3.83 6.43
C TYR A 181 -11.97 -5.19 6.16
N ARG A 182 -12.74 -6.23 6.42
CA ARG A 182 -12.46 -7.57 5.89
C ARG A 182 -13.51 -7.99 4.87
N PRO A 183 -13.14 -8.79 3.84
CA PRO A 183 -14.13 -9.41 2.98
C PRO A 183 -15.03 -10.35 3.76
N ARG A 184 -16.36 -10.24 3.59
CA ARG A 184 -17.29 -11.23 4.16
C ARG A 184 -17.15 -12.55 3.41
N ARG A 185 -17.03 -13.63 4.13
CA ARG A 185 -17.07 -14.99 3.54
C ARG A 185 -18.51 -15.30 3.11
N LYS A 186 -18.67 -16.03 1.98
CA LYS A 186 -19.99 -16.49 1.56
C LYS A 186 -20.56 -17.39 2.66
N GLY A 187 -21.71 -16.99 3.24
CA GLY A 187 -22.39 -17.75 4.30
C GLY A 187 -22.28 -17.14 5.71
N GLU A 188 -21.51 -16.08 5.93
CA GLU A 188 -21.59 -15.27 7.15
C GLU A 188 -22.71 -14.23 7.00
N VAL A 189 -23.78 -14.38 7.81
CA VAL A 189 -24.92 -13.43 7.93
C VAL A 189 -24.60 -12.43 9.02
#